data_faf6163b747756e326f0e262a5f449be
#
_entry.id   faf6163b747756e326f0e262a5f449be
#
_cell.length_a   1.000
_cell.length_b   1.000
_cell.length_c   1.000
_cell.angle_alpha   90.00
_cell.angle_beta   90.00
_cell.angle_gamma   90.00
#
_symmetry.space_group_name_H-M   'P 1'
#
loop_
_entity.id
_entity.type
_entity.pdbx_description
1 polymer ?
#
loop_
_entity_poly.entity_id
_entity_poly.type
_entity_poly.pdbx_seq_one_letter_code
_entity_poly.pdbx_strand_id
1 'polypeptide(L)'
;MTPNLNTEPDIKISLKQTFGIDSEMEVDAFSKKNEYVPEIDKNYKFDRDTPLAIISGFAYNKRVLVQGYHGTGKSTHIEQIAARLNWPCIRVNLDSHVSRIDLIGKDAIVLKDGKQVTQFNEGILPWSIPVSYTHLTLPTKA
;
A
#
# COMPACT_ATOMS: atom_id res chain seq x y z
N MET A 1 -16.72 8.44 1.81
CA MET A 1 -16.38 8.47 3.24
C MET A 1 -14.90 8.15 3.37
N THR A 2 -14.09 9.08 3.76
CA THR A 2 -12.68 8.81 4.07
C THR A 2 -12.66 7.96 5.33
N PRO A 3 -12.12 6.73 5.31
CA PRO A 3 -11.99 5.96 6.53
C PRO A 3 -11.08 6.75 7.48
N ASN A 4 -11.53 6.91 8.72
CA ASN A 4 -10.72 7.55 9.75
C ASN A 4 -9.61 6.57 10.17
N LEU A 5 -8.53 6.55 9.39
CA LEU A 5 -7.38 5.66 9.55
C LEU A 5 -6.21 6.33 10.28
N ASN A 6 -6.48 7.40 11.02
CA ASN A 6 -5.53 8.07 11.90
C ASN A 6 -5.17 7.20 13.13
N THR A 7 -4.87 5.94 12.89
CA THR A 7 -4.33 5.05 13.92
C THR A 7 -2.85 4.85 13.63
N GLU A 8 -2.03 5.21 14.59
CA GLU A 8 -0.61 4.87 14.55
C GLU A 8 -0.42 3.36 14.77
N PRO A 9 0.65 2.76 14.25
CA PRO A 9 1.01 1.39 14.56
C PRO A 9 1.11 1.19 16.07
N ASP A 10 0.52 0.12 16.59
CA ASP A 10 0.37 -0.13 18.02
C ASP A 10 1.15 -1.35 18.52
N ILE A 11 1.77 -2.12 17.62
CA ILE A 11 2.61 -3.27 17.95
C ILE A 11 3.91 -3.27 17.14
N LYS A 12 4.88 -4.04 17.60
CA LYS A 12 6.10 -4.38 16.85
C LYS A 12 6.13 -5.87 16.55
N ILE A 13 6.55 -6.21 15.35
CA ILE A 13 6.63 -7.58 14.85
C ILE A 13 8.09 -7.91 14.50
N SER A 14 8.56 -9.05 15.01
CA SER A 14 9.88 -9.59 14.70
C SER A 14 9.93 -10.16 13.28
N LEU A 15 10.92 -9.78 12.49
CA LEU A 15 11.14 -10.32 11.15
C LEU A 15 11.45 -11.83 11.18
N LYS A 16 12.20 -12.27 12.17
CA LYS A 16 12.57 -13.68 12.33
C LYS A 16 11.35 -14.57 12.52
N GLN A 17 10.44 -14.16 13.39
CA GLN A 17 9.25 -14.96 13.71
C GLN A 17 8.21 -14.96 12.59
N THR A 18 8.02 -13.81 11.93
CA THR A 18 6.93 -13.62 10.98
C THR A 18 7.31 -13.99 9.55
N PHE A 19 8.55 -13.70 9.15
CA PHE A 19 9.01 -13.88 7.78
C PHE A 19 10.10 -14.94 7.63
N GLY A 20 10.61 -15.52 8.76
CA GLY A 20 11.72 -16.45 8.74
C GLY A 20 13.06 -15.83 8.35
N ILE A 21 13.17 -14.51 8.41
CA ILE A 21 14.39 -13.77 8.08
C ILE A 21 15.26 -13.71 9.34
N ASP A 22 16.50 -14.17 9.25
CA ASP A 22 17.46 -14.13 10.37
C ASP A 22 17.95 -12.69 10.59
N SER A 23 17.13 -11.91 11.27
CA SER A 23 17.36 -10.52 11.65
C SER A 23 16.68 -10.24 12.98
N GLU A 24 17.36 -9.55 13.87
CA GLU A 24 16.80 -9.05 15.13
C GLU A 24 15.93 -7.77 14.93
N MET A 25 15.73 -7.35 13.70
CA MET A 25 14.94 -6.18 13.37
C MET A 25 13.46 -6.41 13.70
N GLU A 26 12.86 -5.42 14.32
CA GLU A 26 11.42 -5.31 14.52
C GLU A 26 10.85 -4.18 13.69
N VAL A 27 9.62 -4.34 13.23
CA VAL A 27 8.90 -3.33 12.46
C VAL A 27 7.55 -3.03 13.08
N ASP A 28 7.16 -1.78 12.94
CA ASP A 28 5.87 -1.32 13.39
C ASP A 28 4.74 -1.96 12.57
N ALA A 29 3.70 -2.39 13.26
CA ALA A 29 2.56 -3.08 12.68
C ALA A 29 1.27 -2.73 13.42
N PHE A 30 0.14 -3.15 12.87
CA PHE A 30 -1.17 -2.98 13.52
C PHE A 30 -1.64 -4.29 14.13
N SER A 31 -2.18 -4.23 15.35
CA SER A 31 -2.80 -5.38 16.00
C SER A 31 -4.12 -5.77 15.36
N LYS A 32 -4.81 -4.81 14.73
CA LYS A 32 -6.12 -5.01 14.11
C LYS A 32 -6.04 -4.90 12.59
N LYS A 33 -6.67 -5.86 11.92
CA LYS A 33 -6.88 -5.83 10.47
C LYS A 33 -8.02 -4.87 10.12
N ASN A 34 -7.86 -4.09 9.05
CA ASN A 34 -8.93 -3.30 8.45
C ASN A 34 -9.30 -3.82 7.05
N GLU A 35 -10.27 -3.21 6.41
CA GLU A 35 -10.79 -3.63 5.11
C GLU A 35 -9.78 -3.53 3.94
N TYR A 36 -8.73 -2.71 4.09
CA TYR A 36 -7.69 -2.51 3.06
C TYR A 36 -6.46 -3.41 3.26
N VAL A 37 -6.45 -4.23 4.30
CA VAL A 37 -5.36 -5.18 4.55
C VAL A 37 -5.58 -6.42 3.68
N PRO A 38 -4.60 -6.79 2.84
CA PRO A 38 -4.71 -7.98 2.01
C PRO A 38 -4.88 -9.25 2.82
N GLU A 39 -5.44 -10.29 2.18
CA GLU A 39 -5.53 -11.62 2.80
C GLU A 39 -4.17 -12.31 2.85
N ILE A 40 -3.92 -13.03 3.94
CA ILE A 40 -2.69 -13.82 4.09
C ILE A 40 -2.80 -15.11 3.27
N ASP A 41 -1.89 -15.28 2.32
CA ASP A 41 -1.67 -16.57 1.68
C ASP A 41 -0.71 -17.40 2.53
N LYS A 42 -1.22 -18.46 3.15
CA LYS A 42 -0.45 -19.35 4.02
C LYS A 42 0.60 -20.17 3.26
N ASN A 43 0.41 -20.37 1.97
CA ASN A 43 1.33 -21.12 1.12
C ASN A 43 2.45 -20.24 0.55
N TYR A 44 2.35 -18.92 0.71
CA TYR A 44 3.34 -18.00 0.19
C TYR A 44 4.65 -18.11 0.93
N LYS A 45 5.73 -18.35 0.20
CA LYS A 45 7.09 -18.44 0.74
C LYS A 45 7.87 -17.20 0.35
N PHE A 46 8.44 -16.54 1.33
CA PHE A 46 9.35 -15.43 1.13
C PHE A 46 10.76 -15.93 0.79
N ASP A 47 11.42 -15.28 -0.16
CA ASP A 47 12.89 -15.32 -0.21
C ASP A 47 13.44 -14.42 0.92
N ARG A 48 14.76 -14.36 1.07
CA ARG A 48 15.37 -13.59 2.16
C ARG A 48 15.48 -12.10 1.84
N ASP A 49 15.96 -11.79 0.66
CA ASP A 49 16.50 -10.46 0.35
C ASP A 49 15.39 -9.47 -0.07
N THR A 50 14.42 -9.91 -0.85
CA THR A 50 13.33 -9.06 -1.32
C THR A 50 12.44 -8.56 -0.19
N PRO A 51 11.94 -9.41 0.73
CA PRO A 51 11.16 -8.93 1.87
C PRO A 51 11.96 -8.02 2.78
N LEU A 52 13.23 -8.32 3.04
CA LEU A 52 14.07 -7.47 3.87
C LEU A 52 14.22 -6.06 3.30
N ALA A 53 14.43 -5.94 1.99
CA ALA A 53 14.51 -4.65 1.32
C ALA A 53 13.21 -3.86 1.39
N ILE A 54 12.07 -4.51 1.13
CA ILE A 54 10.74 -3.88 1.20
C ILE A 54 10.43 -3.45 2.63
N ILE A 55 10.66 -4.31 3.61
CA ILE A 55 10.38 -4.02 5.02
C ILE A 55 11.29 -2.91 5.54
N SER A 56 12.54 -2.86 5.12
CA SER A 56 13.44 -1.74 5.44
C SER A 56 12.93 -0.42 4.89
N GLY A 57 12.35 -0.44 3.69
CA GLY A 57 11.65 0.73 3.15
C GLY A 57 10.50 1.19 4.05
N PHE A 58 9.69 0.27 4.55
CA PHE A 58 8.60 0.56 5.47
C PHE A 58 9.10 1.12 6.80
N ALA A 59 10.06 0.44 7.43
CA ALA A 59 10.61 0.83 8.73
C ALA A 59 11.24 2.23 8.73
N TYR A 60 11.86 2.62 7.62
CA TYR A 60 12.55 3.92 7.50
C TYR A 60 11.77 4.95 6.67
N ASN A 61 10.52 4.70 6.37
CA ASN A 61 9.65 5.56 5.54
C ASN A 61 10.32 5.97 4.21
N LYS A 62 10.89 5.00 3.52
CA LYS A 62 11.56 5.18 2.22
C LYS A 62 10.72 4.61 1.09
N ARG A 63 10.77 5.27 -0.06
CA ARG A 63 10.18 4.73 -1.27
C ARG A 63 11.00 3.56 -1.78
N VAL A 64 10.33 2.47 -2.10
CA VAL A 64 10.97 1.24 -2.60
C VAL A 64 10.51 0.98 -4.03
N LEU A 65 11.47 0.75 -4.92
CA LEU A 65 11.23 0.30 -6.28
C LEU A 65 11.59 -1.18 -6.41
N VAL A 66 10.60 -2.01 -6.63
CA VAL A 66 10.79 -3.44 -6.88
C VAL A 66 10.79 -3.68 -8.39
N GLN A 67 11.94 -4.08 -8.92
CA GLN A 67 12.12 -4.36 -10.35
C GLN A 67 12.33 -5.85 -10.58
N GLY A 68 11.81 -6.38 -11.68
CA GLY A 68 11.96 -7.78 -12.07
C GLY A 68 11.10 -8.10 -13.29
N TYR A 69 11.31 -9.28 -13.86
CA TYR A 69 10.54 -9.75 -15.01
C TYR A 69 9.05 -9.92 -14.66
N HIS A 70 8.23 -9.94 -15.71
CA HIS A 70 6.80 -10.23 -15.56
C HIS A 70 6.60 -11.63 -14.96
N GLY A 71 5.64 -11.76 -14.05
CA GLY A 71 5.34 -13.05 -13.42
C GLY A 71 6.26 -13.47 -12.27
N THR A 72 7.21 -12.63 -11.84
CA THR A 72 8.11 -12.95 -10.70
C THR A 72 7.50 -12.69 -9.31
N GLY A 73 6.21 -12.35 -9.25
CA GLY A 73 5.51 -12.18 -7.97
C GLY A 73 5.79 -10.87 -7.23
N LYS A 74 6.32 -9.83 -7.90
CA LYS A 74 6.64 -8.52 -7.27
C LYS A 74 5.50 -7.92 -6.45
N SER A 75 4.32 -7.84 -7.05
CA SER A 75 3.14 -7.29 -6.37
C SER A 75 2.69 -8.18 -5.21
N THR A 76 2.76 -9.49 -5.38
CA THR A 76 2.40 -10.46 -4.35
C THR A 76 3.31 -10.35 -3.13
N HIS A 77 4.61 -10.10 -3.31
CA HIS A 77 5.55 -9.85 -2.21
C HIS A 77 5.09 -8.68 -1.34
N ILE A 78 4.76 -7.55 -1.96
CA ILE A 78 4.33 -6.35 -1.25
C ILE A 78 3.01 -6.59 -0.51
N GLU A 79 2.03 -7.19 -1.18
CA GLU A 79 0.73 -7.51 -0.59
C GLU A 79 0.86 -8.49 0.57
N GLN A 80 1.70 -9.52 0.47
CA GLN A 80 1.89 -10.50 1.53
C GLN A 80 2.69 -9.97 2.72
N ILE A 81 3.59 -9.02 2.51
CA ILE A 81 4.25 -8.29 3.60
C ILE A 81 3.23 -7.41 4.33
N ALA A 82 2.46 -6.63 3.60
CA ALA A 82 1.41 -5.79 4.17
C ALA A 82 0.38 -6.60 4.96
N ALA A 83 -0.04 -7.74 4.42
CA ALA A 83 -0.99 -8.65 5.09
C ALA A 83 -0.50 -9.13 6.45
N ARG A 84 0.78 -9.49 6.56
CA ARG A 84 1.36 -10.01 7.82
C ARG A 84 1.62 -8.94 8.86
N LEU A 85 1.76 -7.71 8.43
CA LEU A 85 1.92 -6.54 9.31
C LEU A 85 0.59 -5.84 9.61
N ASN A 86 -0.53 -6.33 9.09
CA ASN A 86 -1.84 -5.68 9.09
C ASN A 86 -1.80 -4.22 8.56
N TRP A 87 -0.87 -3.94 7.66
CA TRP A 87 -0.80 -2.64 7.01
C TRP A 87 -1.81 -2.55 5.86
N PRO A 88 -2.62 -1.49 5.81
CA PRO A 88 -3.45 -1.21 4.64
C PRO A 88 -2.58 -1.10 3.39
N CYS A 89 -3.01 -1.75 2.31
CA CYS A 89 -2.28 -1.74 1.05
C CYS A 89 -3.22 -1.44 -0.11
N ILE A 90 -3.01 -0.30 -0.75
CA ILE A 90 -3.78 0.12 -1.91
C ILE A 90 -2.96 -0.15 -3.17
N ARG A 91 -3.45 -1.04 -4.00
CA ARG A 91 -2.83 -1.36 -5.28
C ARG A 91 -3.45 -0.54 -6.40
N VAL A 92 -2.61 0.17 -7.13
CA VAL A 92 -3.01 0.94 -8.31
C VAL A 92 -2.26 0.43 -9.52
N ASN A 93 -2.99 -0.11 -10.48
CA ASN A 93 -2.42 -0.53 -11.76
C ASN A 93 -2.36 0.69 -12.69
N LEU A 94 -1.16 1.12 -13.02
CA LEU A 94 -0.95 2.21 -13.97
C LEU A 94 -0.94 1.62 -15.38
N ASP A 95 -1.95 1.90 -16.13
CA ASP A 95 -2.07 1.54 -17.55
C ASP A 95 -2.30 2.79 -18.42
N SER A 96 -2.48 2.60 -19.71
CA SER A 96 -2.69 3.69 -20.66
C SER A 96 -4.03 4.44 -20.46
N HIS A 97 -4.94 3.92 -19.66
CA HIS A 97 -6.25 4.52 -19.39
C HIS A 97 -6.24 5.39 -18.13
N VAL A 98 -5.26 5.20 -17.24
CA VAL A 98 -5.13 5.97 -16.00
C VAL A 98 -4.53 7.33 -16.31
N SER A 99 -5.30 8.37 -16.08
CA SER A 99 -4.90 9.77 -16.32
C SER A 99 -4.43 10.45 -15.03
N ARG A 100 -3.85 11.64 -15.19
CA ARG A 100 -3.52 12.51 -14.06
C ARG A 100 -4.73 12.82 -13.19
N ILE A 101 -5.91 12.99 -13.82
CA ILE A 101 -7.16 13.29 -13.13
C ILE A 101 -7.56 12.13 -12.19
N ASP A 102 -7.38 10.89 -12.63
CA ASP A 102 -7.69 9.70 -11.84
C ASP A 102 -6.75 9.57 -10.65
N LEU A 103 -5.48 9.94 -10.83
CA LEU A 103 -4.48 9.83 -9.78
C LEU A 103 -4.55 10.96 -8.75
N ILE A 104 -4.68 12.21 -9.20
CA ILE A 104 -4.59 13.40 -8.33
C ILE A 104 -5.97 13.89 -7.93
N GLY A 105 -6.93 13.87 -8.85
CA GLY A 105 -8.26 14.41 -8.68
C GLY A 105 -8.57 15.58 -9.59
N LYS A 106 -9.76 16.11 -9.43
CA LYS A 106 -10.29 17.22 -10.24
C LYS A 106 -11.26 18.07 -9.45
N ASP A 107 -11.40 19.31 -9.87
CA ASP A 107 -12.49 20.15 -9.44
C ASP A 107 -13.82 19.71 -10.06
N ALA A 108 -14.85 19.64 -9.26
CA ALA A 108 -16.20 19.32 -9.69
C ALA A 108 -17.18 20.38 -9.15
N ILE A 109 -18.18 20.69 -9.95
CA ILE A 109 -19.27 21.57 -9.52
C ILE A 109 -20.33 20.71 -8.86
N VAL A 110 -20.59 20.97 -7.60
CA VAL A 110 -21.61 20.28 -6.80
C VAL A 110 -22.68 21.28 -6.33
N LEU A 111 -23.90 20.79 -6.16
CA LEU A 111 -24.98 21.60 -5.58
C LEU A 111 -24.99 21.39 -4.06
N LYS A 112 -24.74 22.47 -3.30
CA LYS A 112 -24.93 22.52 -1.85
C LYS A 112 -25.95 23.62 -1.53
N ASP A 113 -27.02 23.25 -0.84
CA ASP A 113 -28.09 24.16 -0.45
C ASP A 113 -28.66 24.99 -1.61
N GLY A 114 -28.83 24.37 -2.79
CA GLY A 114 -29.32 25.01 -4.00
C GLY A 114 -28.34 25.94 -4.70
N LYS A 115 -27.11 26.07 -4.25
CA LYS A 115 -26.05 26.85 -4.86
C LYS A 115 -24.99 25.97 -5.49
N GLN A 116 -24.47 26.37 -6.64
CA GLN A 116 -23.33 25.74 -7.27
C GLN A 116 -22.05 26.10 -6.51
N VAL A 117 -21.32 25.09 -6.06
CA VAL A 117 -20.04 25.24 -5.36
C VAL A 117 -19.00 24.37 -6.05
N THR A 118 -17.82 24.91 -6.28
CA THR A 118 -16.68 24.12 -6.75
C THR A 118 -16.11 23.34 -5.57
N GLN A 119 -16.01 22.03 -5.71
CA GLN A 119 -15.42 21.15 -4.74
C GLN A 119 -14.34 20.30 -5.41
N PHE A 120 -13.16 20.20 -4.79
CA PHE A 120 -12.13 19.30 -5.25
C PHE A 120 -12.48 17.85 -4.88
N ASN A 121 -12.54 16.98 -5.89
CA ASN A 121 -12.70 15.54 -5.71
C ASN A 121 -11.32 14.89 -5.80
N GLU A 122 -10.88 14.33 -4.69
CA GLU A 122 -9.58 13.65 -4.57
C GLU A 122 -9.50 12.45 -5.50
N GLY A 123 -8.37 12.30 -6.16
CA GLY A 123 -7.99 11.10 -6.88
C GLY A 123 -7.45 10.03 -5.94
N ILE A 124 -6.98 8.94 -6.51
CA ILE A 124 -6.58 7.75 -5.74
C ILE A 124 -5.34 7.98 -4.87
N LEU A 125 -4.40 8.84 -5.30
CA LEU A 125 -3.18 9.12 -4.54
C LEU A 125 -3.46 9.96 -3.28
N PRO A 126 -4.08 11.15 -3.35
CA PRO A 126 -4.41 11.91 -2.14
C PRO A 126 -5.29 11.13 -1.18
N TRP A 127 -6.24 10.37 -1.71
CA TRP A 127 -7.10 9.53 -0.90
C TRP A 127 -6.34 8.40 -0.18
N SER A 128 -5.33 7.80 -0.82
CA SER A 128 -4.58 6.67 -0.27
C SER A 128 -3.50 7.07 0.74
N ILE A 129 -3.00 8.31 0.70
CA ILE A 129 -1.96 8.78 1.62
C ILE A 129 -2.34 8.62 3.09
N PRO A 130 -3.54 9.03 3.54
CA PRO A 130 -3.95 8.83 4.93
C PRO A 130 -4.19 7.37 5.29
N VAL A 131 -4.39 6.51 4.29
CA VAL A 131 -4.73 5.09 4.46
C VAL A 131 -3.49 4.24 4.69
N SER A 132 -2.31 4.70 4.31
CA SER A 132 -1.01 4.05 4.49
C SER A 132 -0.30 3.68 3.16
N TYR A 133 0.18 2.44 2.98
CA TYR A 133 1.04 2.10 1.85
C TYR A 133 0.30 2.05 0.52
N THR A 134 0.74 2.87 -0.43
CA THR A 134 0.26 2.83 -1.81
C THR A 134 1.24 2.06 -2.68
N HIS A 135 0.75 1.02 -3.32
CA HIS A 135 1.50 0.22 -4.26
C HIS A 135 1.10 0.56 -5.70
N LEU A 136 2.02 1.14 -6.45
CA LEU A 136 1.84 1.43 -7.87
C LEU A 136 2.46 0.31 -8.71
N THR A 137 1.67 -0.31 -9.58
CA THR A 137 2.18 -1.23 -10.59
C THR A 137 2.33 -0.50 -11.91
N LEU A 138 3.55 -0.49 -12.44
CA LEU A 138 3.81 0.06 -13.78
C LEU A 138 3.42 -0.96 -14.86
N PRO A 139 2.94 -0.51 -16.04
CA PRO A 139 2.69 -1.39 -17.15
C PRO A 139 3.99 -2.06 -17.56
N THR A 140 3.97 -3.37 -17.66
CA THR A 140 5.07 -4.12 -18.26
C THR A 140 4.97 -3.98 -19.76
N LYS A 141 6.01 -3.46 -20.40
CA LYS A 141 6.13 -3.60 -21.84
C LYS A 141 6.22 -5.08 -22.15
N ALA A 142 5.33 -5.51 -22.97
CA ALA A 142 5.39 -6.84 -23.55
C ALA A 142 6.66 -6.94 -24.41
#